data_9443a21dd368e28b806eca622c26c69d
#
_entry.id   9443a21dd368e28b806eca622c26c69d
#
_cell.length_a   1.000
_cell.length_b   1.000
_cell.length_c   1.000
_cell.angle_alpha   90.00
_cell.angle_beta   90.00
_cell.angle_gamma   90.00
#
_symmetry.space_group_name_H-M   'P 1'
#
loop_
_entity.id
_entity.type
_entity.pdbx_description
1 polymer ?
#
loop_
_entity_poly.entity_id
_entity_poly.type
_entity_poly.pdbx_seq_one_letter_code
_entity_poly.pdbx_strand_id
1 'polypeptide(L)'
;AEALGYWQVYDRTTDKEVNKENWSYDKKKGVVRIENCVLWHKYTVSFLAYRIWEEISMYNHITNNWDKEHLIPIDPVYAETQVYLINWMKEWCEEHPATTVVRFTSMFYNFVWIWGSDARKRNLFTDWGSYDFTVSPLALHNFEQKYGYALTAEDFVNQGKYQVTHMPPTKAKKDWMEFINDFVISFGKKLIDIVHEYGKKAYVFYDDSWVGIEPYNDRFYEFGFDGIIKCVFSGYEARLCAGVDTEVH
;
A
#
# COMPACT_ATOMS: atom_id res chain seq x y z
N ALA A 1 7.71 19.02 -8.10
CA ALA A 1 7.52 20.18 -7.20
C ALA A 1 6.48 19.86 -6.11
N GLU A 2 5.36 19.26 -6.48
CA GLU A 2 4.26 18.95 -5.58
C GLU A 2 4.70 17.99 -4.44
N ALA A 3 5.36 16.90 -4.78
CA ALA A 3 5.84 15.94 -3.80
C ALA A 3 6.77 16.53 -2.71
N LEU A 4 7.51 17.59 -3.03
CA LEU A 4 8.39 18.27 -2.08
C LEU A 4 7.59 18.98 -0.96
N GLY A 5 6.34 19.34 -1.21
CA GLY A 5 5.43 19.88 -0.19
C GLY A 5 5.18 18.93 0.98
N TYR A 6 5.26 17.63 0.72
CA TYR A 6 5.03 16.58 1.72
C TYR A 6 6.31 16.11 2.42
N TRP A 7 7.47 16.71 2.12
CA TRP A 7 8.72 16.35 2.77
C TRP A 7 8.85 17.02 4.13
N GLN A 8 9.39 16.28 5.09
CA GLN A 8 9.67 16.74 6.44
C GLN A 8 11.09 16.40 6.84
N VAL A 9 11.74 17.31 7.55
CA VAL A 9 12.99 17.04 8.26
C VAL A 9 12.68 17.02 9.75
N TYR A 10 13.17 16.00 10.42
CA TYR A 10 12.88 15.78 11.83
C TYR A 10 14.14 15.63 12.64
N ASP A 11 14.26 16.35 13.74
CA ASP A 11 15.31 16.15 14.75
C ASP A 11 14.83 15.07 15.72
N ARG A 12 15.37 13.85 15.57
CA ARG A 12 15.01 12.69 16.39
C ARG A 12 15.53 12.76 17.82
N THR A 13 16.47 13.64 18.11
CA THR A 13 17.00 13.80 19.47
C THR A 13 16.04 14.61 20.34
N THR A 14 15.39 15.60 19.76
CA THR A 14 14.42 16.44 20.45
C THR A 14 12.96 16.08 20.12
N ASP A 15 12.77 15.16 19.18
CA ASP A 15 11.47 14.76 18.65
C ASP A 15 10.65 15.94 18.11
N LYS A 16 11.31 16.79 17.31
CA LYS A 16 10.72 17.98 16.73
C LYS A 16 10.98 18.09 15.24
N GLU A 17 9.98 18.58 14.52
CA GLU A 17 10.14 18.96 13.13
C GLU A 17 11.04 20.18 12.99
N VAL A 18 11.96 20.14 12.03
CA VAL A 18 12.80 21.27 11.65
C VAL A 18 11.97 22.19 10.74
N ASN A 19 11.90 23.47 11.10
CA ASN A 19 11.16 24.44 10.30
C ASN A 19 11.59 24.43 8.83
N LYS A 20 10.61 24.55 7.93
CA LYS A 20 10.80 24.48 6.48
C LYS A 20 11.85 25.46 5.95
N GLU A 21 12.01 26.60 6.57
CA GLU A 21 12.99 27.62 6.24
C GLU A 21 14.44 27.24 6.60
N ASN A 22 14.62 26.28 7.50
CA ASN A 22 15.93 25.82 7.98
C ASN A 22 16.47 24.61 7.21
N TRP A 23 15.81 24.21 6.10
CA TRP A 23 16.34 23.16 5.25
C TRP A 23 15.98 23.37 3.79
N SER A 24 16.75 22.80 2.89
CA SER A 24 16.55 22.89 1.46
C SER A 24 16.95 21.59 0.76
N TYR A 25 16.35 21.35 -0.41
CA TYR A 25 16.67 20.22 -1.26
C TYR A 25 17.35 20.67 -2.55
N ASP A 26 18.59 20.25 -2.74
CA ASP A 26 19.34 20.43 -3.98
C ASP A 26 19.00 19.29 -4.95
N LYS A 27 18.06 19.54 -5.89
CA LYS A 27 17.61 18.54 -6.87
C LYS A 27 18.74 18.03 -7.76
N LYS A 28 19.75 18.86 -8.07
CA LYS A 28 20.85 18.44 -8.95
C LYS A 28 21.79 17.46 -8.27
N LYS A 29 21.99 17.62 -6.98
CA LYS A 29 22.87 16.77 -6.17
C LYS A 29 22.14 15.66 -5.43
N GLY A 30 20.80 15.70 -5.39
CA GLY A 30 20.00 14.76 -4.61
C GLY A 30 20.24 14.86 -3.09
N VAL A 31 20.54 16.07 -2.59
CA VAL A 31 20.96 16.28 -1.20
C VAL A 31 20.02 17.21 -0.48
N VAL A 32 19.61 16.83 0.73
CA VAL A 32 18.96 17.74 1.68
C VAL A 32 20.01 18.40 2.54
N ARG A 33 19.98 19.72 2.62
CA ARG A 33 20.84 20.53 3.48
C ARG A 33 20.00 21.08 4.61
N ILE A 34 20.48 20.89 5.85
CA ILE A 34 19.85 21.38 7.06
C ILE A 34 20.75 22.45 7.66
N GLU A 35 20.18 23.61 7.94
CA GLU A 35 20.87 24.74 8.55
C GLU A 35 20.70 24.71 10.07
N ASN A 36 21.64 25.35 10.79
CA ASN A 36 21.62 25.45 12.25
C ASN A 36 21.52 24.11 13.00
N CYS A 37 22.15 23.07 12.44
CA CYS A 37 22.19 21.78 13.11
C CYS A 37 22.84 21.85 14.49
N VAL A 38 22.21 21.21 15.47
CA VAL A 38 22.81 21.03 16.79
C VAL A 38 23.77 19.85 16.74
N LEU A 39 24.99 20.03 17.27
CA LEU A 39 26.00 19.00 17.28
C LEU A 39 25.50 17.76 18.05
N TRP A 40 25.76 16.57 17.51
CA TRP A 40 25.37 15.28 18.09
C TRP A 40 23.84 14.96 18.00
N HIS A 41 23.04 15.86 17.43
CA HIS A 41 21.65 15.50 17.14
C HIS A 41 21.53 14.60 15.91
N LYS A 42 20.53 13.75 15.92
CA LYS A 42 20.19 12.85 14.80
C LYS A 42 19.05 13.44 14.01
N TYR A 43 19.27 13.65 12.72
CA TYR A 43 18.25 14.15 11.81
C TYR A 43 17.81 13.06 10.84
N THR A 44 16.53 13.09 10.47
CA THR A 44 15.96 12.23 9.43
C THR A 44 15.16 13.07 8.45
N VAL A 45 15.12 12.60 7.21
CA VAL A 45 14.29 13.18 6.14
C VAL A 45 13.25 12.15 5.76
N SER A 46 11.97 12.53 5.87
CA SER A 46 10.84 11.75 5.39
C SER A 46 10.30 12.40 4.13
N PHE A 47 10.02 11.61 3.11
CA PHE A 47 9.62 12.15 1.82
C PHE A 47 8.61 11.26 1.10
N LEU A 48 7.76 11.88 0.29
CA LEU A 48 6.89 11.20 -0.63
C LEU A 48 7.64 10.93 -1.94
N ALA A 49 7.67 9.69 -2.36
CA ALA A 49 8.33 9.26 -3.60
C ALA A 49 7.43 8.35 -4.42
N TYR A 50 7.64 8.36 -5.72
CA TYR A 50 7.03 7.35 -6.58
C TYR A 50 7.62 5.98 -6.28
N ARG A 51 6.75 5.00 -6.21
CA ARG A 51 7.12 3.62 -5.97
C ARG A 51 7.22 2.86 -7.28
N ILE A 52 8.23 2.01 -7.39
CA ILE A 52 8.35 1.04 -8.49
C ILE A 52 7.71 -0.26 -8.00
N TRP A 53 7.00 -0.95 -8.89
CA TRP A 53 6.42 -2.26 -8.58
C TRP A 53 7.52 -3.30 -8.42
N GLU A 54 7.82 -3.67 -7.19
CA GLU A 54 8.94 -4.53 -6.83
C GLU A 54 8.85 -5.94 -7.43
N GLU A 55 7.70 -6.55 -7.38
CA GLU A 55 7.47 -7.91 -7.88
C GLU A 55 7.83 -8.03 -9.36
N ILE A 56 7.34 -7.11 -10.16
CA ILE A 56 7.61 -7.07 -11.59
C ILE A 56 9.08 -6.68 -11.86
N SER A 57 9.63 -5.79 -11.06
CA SER A 57 11.05 -5.45 -11.14
C SER A 57 11.94 -6.65 -10.83
N MET A 58 11.57 -7.49 -9.88
CA MET A 58 12.30 -8.73 -9.59
C MET A 58 12.28 -9.69 -10.77
N TYR A 59 11.14 -9.92 -11.40
CA TYR A 59 11.07 -10.75 -12.61
C TYR A 59 11.86 -10.15 -13.77
N ASN A 60 11.80 -8.83 -13.96
CA ASN A 60 12.59 -8.15 -14.98
C ASN A 60 14.09 -8.35 -14.73
N HIS A 61 14.54 -8.26 -13.47
CA HIS A 61 15.93 -8.53 -13.11
C HIS A 61 16.35 -9.98 -13.42
N ILE A 62 15.55 -10.96 -12.99
CA ILE A 62 15.89 -12.39 -13.12
C ILE A 62 15.84 -12.85 -14.59
N THR A 63 14.80 -12.44 -15.33
CA THR A 63 14.51 -12.97 -16.65
C THR A 63 15.01 -12.09 -17.79
N ASN A 64 15.20 -10.80 -17.58
CA ASN A 64 15.53 -9.82 -18.61
C ASN A 64 16.75 -8.96 -18.28
N ASN A 65 17.43 -9.23 -17.18
CA ASN A 65 18.62 -8.46 -16.74
C ASN A 65 18.36 -6.93 -16.70
N TRP A 66 17.18 -6.53 -16.26
CA TRP A 66 16.71 -5.13 -16.22
C TRP A 66 16.53 -4.46 -17.58
N ASP A 67 16.46 -5.22 -18.66
CA ASP A 67 16.32 -4.68 -20.01
C ASP A 67 14.88 -4.20 -20.33
N LYS A 68 13.90 -4.54 -19.49
CA LYS A 68 12.53 -4.08 -19.64
C LYS A 68 12.25 -2.85 -18.78
N GLU A 69 11.28 -2.07 -19.23
CA GLU A 69 10.80 -0.91 -18.47
C GLU A 69 10.25 -1.34 -17.10
N HIS A 70 10.61 -0.57 -16.07
CA HIS A 70 10.06 -0.76 -14.73
C HIS A 70 8.63 -0.23 -14.68
N LEU A 71 7.72 -1.03 -14.15
CA LEU A 71 6.34 -0.61 -13.97
C LEU A 71 6.22 0.26 -12.73
N ILE A 72 5.58 1.41 -12.92
CA ILE A 72 5.18 2.30 -11.82
C ILE A 72 3.75 1.94 -11.45
N PRO A 73 3.45 1.70 -10.16
CA PRO A 73 2.08 1.46 -9.73
C PRO A 73 1.17 2.63 -10.10
N ILE A 74 -0.03 2.31 -10.54
CA ILE A 74 -1.07 3.30 -10.79
C ILE A 74 -1.87 3.55 -9.51
N ASP A 75 -2.32 4.79 -9.34
CA ASP A 75 -3.17 5.14 -8.20
C ASP A 75 -4.65 5.12 -8.61
N PRO A 76 -5.43 4.15 -8.12
CA PRO A 76 -6.84 4.02 -8.46
C PRO A 76 -7.74 5.10 -7.82
N VAL A 77 -7.23 5.95 -6.96
CA VAL A 77 -7.98 7.10 -6.41
C VAL A 77 -8.33 8.11 -7.50
N TYR A 78 -7.51 8.22 -8.55
CA TYR A 78 -7.78 9.08 -9.70
C TYR A 78 -8.91 8.52 -10.57
N ALA A 79 -9.85 9.37 -10.96
CA ALA A 79 -11.03 8.96 -11.73
C ALA A 79 -10.65 8.32 -13.08
N GLU A 80 -9.66 8.85 -13.74
CA GLU A 80 -9.15 8.35 -15.02
C GLU A 80 -8.62 6.91 -14.87
N THR A 81 -7.92 6.64 -13.78
CA THR A 81 -7.42 5.30 -13.46
C THR A 81 -8.56 4.33 -13.21
N GLN A 82 -9.60 4.77 -12.49
CA GLN A 82 -10.78 3.93 -12.27
C GLN A 82 -11.46 3.56 -13.59
N VAL A 83 -11.66 4.53 -14.48
CA VAL A 83 -12.24 4.30 -15.81
C VAL A 83 -11.39 3.33 -16.62
N TYR A 84 -10.07 3.52 -16.61
CA TYR A 84 -9.14 2.60 -17.27
C TYR A 84 -9.28 1.17 -16.74
N LEU A 85 -9.23 0.98 -15.43
CA LEU A 85 -9.32 -0.36 -14.82
C LEU A 85 -10.67 -1.04 -15.08
N ILE A 86 -11.77 -0.27 -15.07
CA ILE A 86 -13.09 -0.77 -15.39
C ILE A 86 -13.15 -1.27 -16.85
N ASN A 87 -12.67 -0.47 -17.81
CA ASN A 87 -12.66 -0.84 -19.21
C ASN A 87 -11.73 -2.04 -19.44
N TRP A 88 -10.55 -2.03 -18.87
CA TRP A 88 -9.62 -3.15 -18.94
C TRP A 88 -10.24 -4.46 -18.42
N MET A 89 -10.95 -4.42 -17.29
CA MET A 89 -11.62 -5.61 -16.75
C MET A 89 -12.70 -6.15 -17.69
N LYS A 90 -13.48 -5.27 -18.32
CA LYS A 90 -14.50 -5.65 -19.31
C LYS A 90 -13.86 -6.31 -20.53
N GLU A 91 -12.90 -5.63 -21.15
CA GLU A 91 -12.16 -6.14 -22.30
C GLU A 91 -11.52 -7.50 -22.00
N TRP A 92 -10.88 -7.61 -20.84
CA TRP A 92 -10.26 -8.86 -20.42
C TRP A 92 -11.28 -10.00 -20.29
N CYS A 93 -12.43 -9.74 -19.69
CA CYS A 93 -13.50 -10.74 -19.55
C CYS A 93 -14.06 -11.18 -20.90
N GLU A 94 -14.19 -10.25 -21.85
CA GLU A 94 -14.64 -10.54 -23.22
C GLU A 94 -13.62 -11.38 -23.98
N GLU A 95 -12.35 -11.06 -23.90
CA GLU A 95 -11.27 -11.78 -24.59
C GLU A 95 -11.01 -13.18 -24.03
N HIS A 96 -11.44 -13.44 -22.79
CA HIS A 96 -11.20 -14.73 -22.12
C HIS A 96 -12.50 -15.46 -21.75
N PRO A 97 -13.35 -15.82 -22.76
CA PRO A 97 -14.66 -16.44 -22.50
C PRO A 97 -14.57 -17.81 -21.82
N ALA A 98 -13.47 -18.53 -22.01
CA ALA A 98 -13.27 -19.84 -21.39
C ALA A 98 -12.85 -19.78 -19.93
N THR A 99 -12.46 -18.61 -19.43
CA THR A 99 -12.08 -18.43 -18.02
C THR A 99 -13.35 -18.38 -17.17
N THR A 100 -13.45 -19.26 -16.18
CA THR A 100 -14.61 -19.35 -15.28
C THR A 100 -14.38 -18.63 -13.96
N VAL A 101 -13.11 -18.44 -13.55
CA VAL A 101 -12.72 -17.80 -12.30
C VAL A 101 -11.66 -16.74 -12.56
N VAL A 102 -11.91 -15.53 -12.12
CA VAL A 102 -10.93 -14.44 -12.08
C VAL A 102 -10.35 -14.38 -10.67
N ARG A 103 -9.05 -14.54 -10.56
CA ARG A 103 -8.35 -14.46 -9.28
C ARG A 103 -7.62 -13.14 -9.13
N PHE A 104 -7.98 -12.41 -8.11
CA PHE A 104 -7.24 -11.24 -7.66
C PHE A 104 -6.13 -11.67 -6.69
N THR A 105 -4.92 -11.19 -6.89
CA THR A 105 -3.81 -11.54 -5.97
C THR A 105 -3.96 -10.79 -4.66
N SER A 106 -4.29 -9.51 -4.74
CA SER A 106 -4.68 -8.70 -3.59
C SER A 106 -5.44 -7.48 -4.10
N MET A 107 -6.40 -6.99 -3.33
CA MET A 107 -7.19 -5.84 -3.78
C MET A 107 -6.43 -4.55 -3.50
N PHE A 108 -5.68 -4.09 -4.50
CA PHE A 108 -4.91 -2.85 -4.46
C PHE A 108 -3.89 -2.78 -3.32
N TYR A 109 -3.53 -3.92 -2.74
CA TYR A 109 -2.49 -4.02 -1.75
C TYR A 109 -1.13 -4.15 -2.41
N ASN A 110 -0.21 -3.34 -1.98
CA ASN A 110 1.17 -3.45 -2.40
C ASN A 110 1.95 -4.27 -1.37
N PHE A 111 2.35 -5.43 -1.80
CA PHE A 111 3.25 -6.27 -1.05
C PHE A 111 4.68 -5.75 -1.22
N VAL A 112 5.31 -5.32 -0.15
CA VAL A 112 6.70 -4.86 -0.19
C VAL A 112 7.57 -5.67 0.73
N TRP A 113 8.48 -6.39 0.12
CA TRP A 113 9.63 -6.97 0.79
C TRP A 113 10.82 -6.05 0.59
N ILE A 114 11.32 -5.43 1.65
CA ILE A 114 12.60 -4.75 1.60
C ILE A 114 13.67 -5.69 2.10
N TRP A 115 14.46 -6.19 1.19
CA TRP A 115 15.66 -6.94 1.49
C TRP A 115 16.82 -5.94 1.64
N GLY A 116 17.40 -5.86 2.83
CA GLY A 116 18.62 -5.10 3.01
C GLY A 116 19.78 -5.77 2.25
N SER A 117 20.39 -5.06 1.33
CA SER A 117 21.58 -5.51 0.60
C SER A 117 22.85 -5.47 1.43
N ASP A 118 22.84 -4.86 2.60
CA ASP A 118 23.97 -4.78 3.53
C ASP A 118 23.78 -5.85 4.62
N ALA A 119 24.69 -6.81 4.68
CA ALA A 119 24.69 -7.87 5.68
C ALA A 119 24.71 -7.36 7.14
N ARG A 120 25.08 -6.11 7.35
CA ARG A 120 25.05 -5.44 8.66
C ARG A 120 23.70 -4.77 8.95
N LYS A 121 22.86 -4.60 7.96
CA LYS A 121 21.49 -4.11 8.12
C LYS A 121 20.58 -5.33 8.20
N ARG A 122 19.88 -5.46 9.30
CA ARG A 122 18.83 -6.47 9.41
C ARG A 122 17.80 -6.20 8.31
N ASN A 123 17.34 -7.27 7.68
CA ASN A 123 16.23 -7.20 6.75
C ASN A 123 15.07 -6.48 7.43
N LEU A 124 14.70 -5.36 6.87
CA LEU A 124 13.53 -4.63 7.33
C LEU A 124 12.33 -5.29 6.65
N PHE A 125 11.54 -5.93 7.47
CA PHE A 125 10.26 -6.43 7.06
C PHE A 125 9.29 -5.26 7.08
N THR A 126 8.78 -4.86 5.93
CA THR A 126 7.64 -3.96 5.92
C THR A 126 6.38 -4.80 5.90
N ASP A 127 5.48 -4.46 6.78
CA ASP A 127 4.15 -5.01 6.78
C ASP A 127 3.51 -4.95 5.40
N TRP A 128 2.62 -5.86 5.13
CA TRP A 128 1.70 -5.79 4.04
C TRP A 128 1.15 -4.38 3.98
N GLY A 129 1.67 -3.67 3.04
CA GLY A 129 1.68 -2.27 2.90
C GLY A 129 0.43 -1.51 2.73
N SER A 130 -0.48 -1.80 3.45
CA SER A 130 -1.69 -1.04 3.40
C SER A 130 -1.57 0.35 3.97
N TYR A 131 -0.57 0.59 4.82
CA TYR A 131 -0.42 1.90 5.42
C TYR A 131 0.13 2.95 4.43
N ASP A 132 0.94 2.52 3.48
CA ASP A 132 1.49 3.35 2.41
C ASP A 132 0.74 3.21 1.08
N PHE A 133 -0.36 2.45 1.07
CA PHE A 133 -1.18 2.24 -0.11
C PHE A 133 -1.86 3.53 -0.54
N THR A 134 -1.81 3.80 -1.85
CA THR A 134 -2.41 5.01 -2.44
C THR A 134 -2.06 6.33 -1.75
N VAL A 135 -0.89 6.42 -1.14
CA VAL A 135 -0.39 7.68 -0.58
C VAL A 135 0.02 8.58 -1.74
N SER A 136 -0.95 9.27 -2.30
CA SER A 136 -0.77 10.24 -3.37
C SER A 136 -1.24 11.62 -2.90
N PRO A 137 -0.85 12.70 -3.58
CA PRO A 137 -1.37 14.03 -3.28
C PRO A 137 -2.89 14.10 -3.23
N LEU A 138 -3.56 13.42 -4.18
CA LEU A 138 -5.03 13.38 -4.22
C LEU A 138 -5.61 12.60 -3.04
N ALA A 139 -5.03 11.45 -2.70
CA ALA A 139 -5.50 10.66 -1.55
C ALA A 139 -5.32 11.42 -0.23
N LEU A 140 -4.18 12.09 -0.04
CA LEU A 140 -3.92 12.92 1.13
C LEU A 140 -4.91 14.10 1.23
N HIS A 141 -5.20 14.75 0.10
CA HIS A 141 -6.21 15.82 0.06
C HIS A 141 -7.61 15.30 0.41
N ASN A 142 -8.03 14.18 -0.18
CA ASN A 142 -9.33 13.58 0.09
C ASN A 142 -9.46 13.13 1.55
N PHE A 143 -8.39 12.60 2.13
CA PHE A 143 -8.33 12.27 3.55
C PHE A 143 -8.55 13.51 4.43
N GLU A 144 -7.81 14.59 4.15
CA GLU A 144 -7.95 15.85 4.89
C GLU A 144 -9.38 16.39 4.81
N GLN A 145 -10.00 16.34 3.64
CA GLN A 145 -11.40 16.75 3.47
C GLN A 145 -12.37 15.89 4.31
N LYS A 146 -12.11 14.58 4.40
CA LYS A 146 -12.98 13.65 5.14
C LYS A 146 -12.81 13.76 6.66
N TYR A 147 -11.58 13.84 7.13
CA TYR A 147 -11.27 13.75 8.57
C TYR A 147 -10.97 15.09 9.24
N GLY A 148 -10.79 16.16 8.46
CA GLY A 148 -10.58 17.51 8.98
C GLY A 148 -9.16 17.79 9.49
N TYR A 149 -8.20 16.93 9.16
CA TYR A 149 -6.78 17.15 9.44
C TYR A 149 -5.89 16.51 8.38
N ALA A 150 -4.75 17.14 8.10
CA ALA A 150 -3.78 16.62 7.14
C ALA A 150 -2.89 15.56 7.75
N LEU A 151 -2.52 14.55 6.94
CA LEU A 151 -1.47 13.61 7.29
C LEU A 151 -0.12 14.13 6.82
N THR A 152 0.90 13.82 7.59
CA THR A 152 2.29 14.15 7.31
C THR A 152 3.11 12.88 7.10
N ALA A 153 4.33 13.02 6.58
CA ALA A 153 5.23 11.89 6.46
C ALA A 153 5.50 11.21 7.82
N GLU A 154 5.47 11.99 8.90
CA GLU A 154 5.70 11.48 10.25
C GLU A 154 4.59 10.55 10.73
N ASP A 155 3.35 10.76 10.31
CA ASP A 155 2.24 9.86 10.63
C ASP A 155 2.45 8.46 10.05
N PHE A 156 3.09 8.37 8.87
CA PHE A 156 3.40 7.10 8.22
C PHE A 156 4.64 6.42 8.78
N VAL A 157 5.68 7.19 9.13
CA VAL A 157 6.95 6.62 9.64
C VAL A 157 6.96 6.45 11.16
N ASN A 158 5.99 7.01 11.87
CA ASN A 158 5.81 6.87 13.32
C ASN A 158 7.13 7.05 14.09
N GLN A 159 7.77 8.21 13.96
CA GLN A 159 9.08 8.51 14.58
C GLN A 159 10.21 7.57 14.13
N GLY A 160 10.16 7.07 12.91
CA GLY A 160 11.09 6.06 12.41
C GLY A 160 10.86 4.66 12.96
N LYS A 161 9.71 4.42 13.58
CA LYS A 161 9.25 3.11 14.01
C LYS A 161 8.13 2.65 13.09
N TYR A 162 8.23 1.41 12.65
CA TYR A 162 7.17 0.86 11.80
C TYR A 162 5.86 0.68 12.59
N GLN A 163 4.74 0.86 11.89
CA GLN A 163 3.42 0.51 12.41
C GLN A 163 3.26 -1.01 12.31
N VAL A 164 3.65 -1.72 13.36
CA VAL A 164 3.59 -3.19 13.40
C VAL A 164 2.35 -3.67 14.16
N THR A 165 1.90 -4.89 13.85
CA THR A 165 0.66 -5.45 14.37
C THR A 165 0.55 -5.52 15.89
N HIS A 166 1.65 -5.72 16.58
CA HIS A 166 1.67 -5.82 18.05
C HIS A 166 1.72 -4.45 18.76
N MET A 167 1.80 -3.37 18.01
CA MET A 167 1.76 -2.02 18.58
C MET A 167 0.37 -1.41 18.49
N PRO A 168 -0.08 -0.70 19.53
CA PRO A 168 -1.34 0.03 19.45
C PRO A 168 -1.31 1.01 18.27
N PRO A 169 -2.31 0.95 17.37
CA PRO A 169 -2.35 1.84 16.23
C PRO A 169 -2.60 3.29 16.67
N THR A 170 -1.91 4.24 16.03
CA THR A 170 -2.19 5.67 16.21
C THR A 170 -3.57 6.02 15.66
N LYS A 171 -4.11 7.19 16.07
CA LYS A 171 -5.36 7.70 15.48
C LYS A 171 -5.22 7.88 13.97
N ALA A 172 -4.13 8.48 13.51
CA ALA A 172 -3.85 8.68 12.09
C ALA A 172 -3.85 7.35 11.31
N LYS A 173 -3.23 6.29 11.87
CA LYS A 173 -3.26 4.96 11.25
C LYS A 173 -4.68 4.40 11.14
N LYS A 174 -5.47 4.49 12.21
CA LYS A 174 -6.86 3.99 12.19
C LYS A 174 -7.70 4.70 11.14
N ASP A 175 -7.66 6.03 11.13
CA ASP A 175 -8.43 6.85 10.21
C ASP A 175 -7.98 6.61 8.75
N TRP A 176 -6.67 6.45 8.52
CA TRP A 176 -6.14 6.12 7.20
C TRP A 176 -6.57 4.74 6.72
N MET A 177 -6.53 3.73 7.59
CA MET A 177 -6.99 2.38 7.27
C MET A 177 -8.48 2.35 6.93
N GLU A 178 -9.30 3.08 7.69
CA GLU A 178 -10.72 3.22 7.38
C GLU A 178 -10.95 3.94 6.04
N PHE A 179 -10.20 5.02 5.80
CA PHE A 179 -10.24 5.75 4.54
C PHE A 179 -9.92 4.86 3.34
N ILE A 180 -8.86 4.06 3.44
CA ILE A 180 -8.48 3.10 2.40
C ILE A 180 -9.54 2.03 2.24
N ASN A 181 -10.04 1.45 3.32
CA ASN A 181 -11.07 0.41 3.26
C ASN A 181 -12.32 0.88 2.54
N ASP A 182 -12.79 2.08 2.84
CA ASP A 182 -13.96 2.66 2.15
C ASP A 182 -13.73 2.73 0.63
N PHE A 183 -12.55 3.19 0.23
CA PHE A 183 -12.20 3.29 -1.18
C PHE A 183 -12.04 1.91 -1.83
N VAL A 184 -11.22 1.04 -1.24
CA VAL A 184 -10.87 -0.27 -1.83
C VAL A 184 -12.10 -1.16 -1.95
N ILE A 185 -12.95 -1.20 -0.91
CA ILE A 185 -14.18 -2.00 -0.94
C ILE A 185 -15.12 -1.47 -2.00
N SER A 186 -15.37 -0.15 -2.01
CA SER A 186 -16.32 0.44 -2.97
C SER A 186 -15.87 0.30 -4.43
N PHE A 187 -14.59 0.48 -4.71
CA PHE A 187 -14.06 0.35 -6.06
C PHE A 187 -13.82 -1.11 -6.44
N GLY A 188 -13.30 -1.92 -5.51
CA GLY A 188 -13.12 -3.37 -5.72
C GLY A 188 -14.44 -4.07 -6.04
N LYS A 189 -15.50 -3.73 -5.33
CA LYS A 189 -16.84 -4.24 -5.63
C LYS A 189 -17.26 -3.98 -7.07
N LYS A 190 -16.98 -2.79 -7.61
CA LYS A 190 -17.32 -2.49 -9.03
C LYS A 190 -16.61 -3.42 -10.01
N LEU A 191 -15.34 -3.77 -9.73
CA LEU A 191 -14.59 -4.69 -10.58
C LEU A 191 -15.12 -6.13 -10.46
N ILE A 192 -15.53 -6.55 -9.27
CA ILE A 192 -16.11 -7.86 -9.00
C ILE A 192 -17.49 -7.96 -9.66
N ASP A 193 -18.32 -6.92 -9.56
CA ASP A 193 -19.63 -6.87 -10.22
C ASP A 193 -19.46 -7.05 -11.75
N ILE A 194 -18.43 -6.45 -12.36
CA ILE A 194 -18.12 -6.66 -13.78
C ILE A 194 -17.79 -8.14 -14.05
N VAL A 195 -16.95 -8.76 -13.24
CA VAL A 195 -16.62 -10.19 -13.38
C VAL A 195 -17.89 -11.05 -13.35
N HIS A 196 -18.83 -10.75 -12.46
CA HIS A 196 -20.11 -11.41 -12.35
C HIS A 196 -21.02 -11.15 -13.55
N GLU A 197 -21.05 -9.93 -14.11
CA GLU A 197 -21.79 -9.60 -15.33
C GLU A 197 -21.39 -10.48 -16.52
N TYR A 198 -20.15 -10.94 -16.57
CA TYR A 198 -19.66 -11.89 -17.58
C TYR A 198 -19.82 -13.37 -17.18
N GLY A 199 -20.58 -13.65 -16.12
CA GLY A 199 -20.87 -15.01 -15.66
C GLY A 199 -19.68 -15.76 -15.06
N LYS A 200 -18.66 -15.03 -14.61
CA LYS A 200 -17.44 -15.57 -14.01
C LYS A 200 -17.49 -15.41 -12.49
N LYS A 201 -16.77 -16.27 -11.78
CA LYS A 201 -16.55 -16.12 -10.34
C LYS A 201 -15.33 -15.22 -10.07
N ALA A 202 -15.36 -14.49 -8.96
CA ALA A 202 -14.28 -13.67 -8.47
C ALA A 202 -13.69 -14.25 -7.18
N TYR A 203 -12.40 -14.59 -7.20
CA TYR A 203 -11.68 -15.08 -6.04
C TYR A 203 -10.55 -14.12 -5.69
N VAL A 204 -10.17 -14.07 -4.43
CA VAL A 204 -9.05 -13.25 -3.98
C VAL A 204 -8.09 -14.07 -3.12
N PHE A 205 -6.82 -13.74 -3.22
CA PHE A 205 -5.82 -14.21 -2.28
C PHE A 205 -5.97 -13.38 -1.00
N TYR A 206 -6.49 -14.02 0.05
CA TYR A 206 -6.76 -13.40 1.34
C TYR A 206 -5.92 -14.08 2.43
N ASP A 207 -4.81 -13.47 2.78
CA ASP A 207 -3.86 -14.02 3.72
C ASP A 207 -3.59 -13.05 4.88
N ASP A 208 -4.41 -13.12 5.91
CA ASP A 208 -4.28 -12.36 7.14
C ASP A 208 -3.30 -13.00 8.13
N SER A 209 -2.93 -14.26 7.92
CA SER A 209 -2.07 -14.99 8.83
C SER A 209 -0.60 -14.63 8.71
N TRP A 210 -0.18 -14.11 7.55
CA TRP A 210 1.22 -13.84 7.26
C TRP A 210 1.78 -12.63 7.99
N VAL A 211 0.96 -11.61 8.16
CA VAL A 211 1.36 -10.34 8.78
C VAL A 211 0.32 -9.80 9.75
N GLY A 212 -0.79 -10.50 9.91
CA GLY A 212 -1.83 -10.16 10.86
C GLY A 212 -2.61 -8.89 10.48
N ILE A 213 -2.59 -8.48 9.21
CA ILE A 213 -3.29 -7.28 8.79
C ILE A 213 -3.90 -7.48 7.42
N GLU A 214 -5.06 -8.06 7.41
CA GLU A 214 -6.01 -7.75 6.37
C GLU A 214 -6.91 -6.64 6.92
N PRO A 215 -6.98 -5.49 6.27
CA PRO A 215 -7.63 -4.31 6.85
C PRO A 215 -9.15 -4.37 6.80
N TYR A 216 -9.70 -5.38 6.14
CA TYR A 216 -11.12 -5.39 5.82
C TYR A 216 -11.99 -5.92 6.96
N ASN A 217 -11.45 -6.82 7.81
CA ASN A 217 -12.21 -7.49 8.86
C ASN A 217 -13.58 -7.99 8.33
N ASP A 218 -14.64 -7.74 9.08
CA ASP A 218 -16.02 -8.13 8.69
C ASP A 218 -16.52 -7.44 7.41
N ARG A 219 -15.88 -6.34 7.02
CA ARG A 219 -16.22 -5.62 5.78
C ARG A 219 -15.75 -6.35 4.51
N PHE A 220 -14.93 -7.38 4.65
CA PHE A 220 -14.50 -8.21 3.52
C PHE A 220 -15.68 -8.72 2.69
N TYR A 221 -16.78 -9.09 3.33
CA TYR A 221 -17.97 -9.61 2.64
C TYR A 221 -18.70 -8.56 1.78
N GLU A 222 -18.44 -7.28 1.98
CA GLU A 222 -19.00 -6.20 1.15
C GLU A 222 -18.47 -6.23 -0.29
N PHE A 223 -17.31 -6.85 -0.53
CA PHE A 223 -16.75 -7.00 -1.88
C PHE A 223 -17.60 -7.87 -2.78
N GLY A 224 -18.20 -8.94 -2.24
CA GLY A 224 -18.95 -9.91 -2.99
C GLY A 224 -18.11 -10.98 -3.69
N PHE A 225 -16.92 -11.30 -3.16
CA PHE A 225 -16.13 -12.43 -3.65
C PHE A 225 -16.85 -13.75 -3.45
N ASP A 226 -16.73 -14.66 -4.45
CA ASP A 226 -17.25 -16.02 -4.37
C ASP A 226 -16.36 -16.94 -3.56
N GLY A 227 -15.09 -16.63 -3.45
CA GLY A 227 -14.15 -17.45 -2.71
C GLY A 227 -12.84 -16.74 -2.36
N ILE A 228 -12.12 -17.31 -1.41
CA ILE A 228 -10.80 -16.90 -1.01
C ILE A 228 -9.78 -18.00 -1.28
N ILE A 229 -8.55 -17.60 -1.52
CA ILE A 229 -7.40 -18.49 -1.62
C ILE A 229 -6.50 -18.19 -0.42
N LYS A 230 -6.21 -19.22 0.37
CA LYS A 230 -5.52 -19.08 1.65
C LYS A 230 -4.25 -19.92 1.67
N CYS A 231 -3.15 -19.34 2.13
CA CYS A 231 -1.97 -20.12 2.48
C CYS A 231 -2.18 -20.74 3.87
N VAL A 232 -2.16 -22.07 3.95
CA VAL A 232 -2.33 -22.80 5.21
C VAL A 232 -1.01 -23.48 5.57
N PHE A 233 -0.34 -22.96 6.59
CA PHE A 233 0.94 -23.50 7.07
C PHE A 233 0.80 -24.28 8.37
N SER A 234 -0.30 -24.09 9.09
CA SER A 234 -0.52 -24.72 10.39
C SER A 234 -2.01 -24.94 10.67
N GLY A 235 -2.30 -25.64 11.74
CA GLY A 235 -3.68 -25.84 12.23
C GLY A 235 -4.36 -24.53 12.69
N TYR A 236 -3.60 -23.48 12.90
CA TYR A 236 -4.16 -22.16 13.23
C TYR A 236 -4.86 -21.54 12.01
N GLU A 237 -4.18 -21.48 10.86
CA GLU A 237 -4.75 -20.96 9.61
C GLU A 237 -5.96 -21.80 9.15
N ALA A 238 -5.85 -23.13 9.28
CA ALA A 238 -6.98 -24.00 8.96
C ALA A 238 -8.22 -23.69 9.81
N ARG A 239 -8.03 -23.32 11.09
CA ARG A 239 -9.13 -22.93 11.98
C ARG A 239 -9.70 -21.55 11.60
N LEU A 240 -8.87 -20.62 11.16
CA LEU A 240 -9.34 -19.32 10.65
C LEU A 240 -10.20 -19.51 9.41
N CYS A 241 -9.78 -20.37 8.49
CA CYS A 241 -10.56 -20.71 7.29
C CYS A 241 -11.94 -21.28 7.62
N ALA A 242 -12.06 -22.06 8.68
CA ALA A 242 -13.35 -22.64 9.10
C ALA A 242 -14.38 -21.59 9.58
N GLY A 243 -13.92 -20.38 9.91
CA GLY A 243 -14.78 -19.27 10.32
C GLY A 243 -15.19 -18.32 9.19
N VAL A 244 -14.73 -18.58 7.97
CA VAL A 244 -15.03 -17.69 6.81
C VAL A 244 -16.29 -18.18 6.11
N ASP A 245 -17.24 -17.28 5.88
CA ASP A 245 -18.51 -17.58 5.20
C ASP A 245 -18.40 -17.38 3.69
N THR A 246 -17.47 -18.11 3.06
CA THR A 246 -17.27 -18.16 1.61
C THR A 246 -16.48 -19.41 1.23
N GLU A 247 -16.41 -19.74 -0.08
CA GLU A 247 -15.55 -20.85 -0.54
C GLU A 247 -14.07 -20.57 -0.18
N VAL A 248 -13.38 -21.58 0.32
CA VAL A 248 -11.95 -21.52 0.68
C VAL A 248 -11.19 -22.53 -0.16
N HIS A 249 -10.12 -22.08 -0.82
CA HIS A 249 -9.25 -22.85 -1.68
C HIS A 249 -7.79 -22.82 -1.23
#